data_bc6198fffe142ea348779bcf4715e1a9
#
_entry.id   bc6198fffe142ea348779bcf4715e1a9
#
_cell.length_a   1.000
_cell.length_b   1.000
_cell.length_c   1.000
_cell.angle_alpha   90.00
_cell.angle_beta   90.00
_cell.angle_gamma   90.00
#
_symmetry.space_group_name_H-M   'P 1'
#
loop_
_entity.id
_entity.type
_entity.pdbx_description
1 polymer ?
#
loop_
_entity_poly.entity_id
_entity_poly.type
_entity_poly.pdbx_seq_one_letter_code
_entity_poly.pdbx_strand_id
1 'polypeptide(L)'
;EEIEKSQNKSINDIFTENGEEYFRRLETEKLKEFCSVPQNKDIIISTGGGVVKNNINIENAKFLGGYIIFIDRPLNFIMEDVDTSDRPLLKDGADKLISLYSERYELYRDAADYIITNNMSFAEVLKEIINHIKTLSDK
;
A
#
# COMPACT_ATOMS: atom_id res chain seq x y z
N GLU A 1 -8.44 2.86 -6.97
CA GLU A 1 -9.66 3.68 -7.11
C GLU A 1 -9.32 5.10 -7.58
N GLU A 2 -8.50 5.90 -6.86
CA GLU A 2 -8.20 7.29 -7.29
C GLU A 2 -7.43 7.37 -8.61
N ILE A 3 -6.52 6.46 -8.87
CA ILE A 3 -5.84 6.35 -10.17
C ILE A 3 -6.84 6.00 -11.27
N GLU A 4 -7.71 5.02 -11.06
CA GLU A 4 -8.75 4.62 -12.01
C GLU A 4 -9.69 5.77 -12.35
N LYS A 5 -10.13 6.52 -11.34
CA LYS A 5 -10.95 7.73 -11.54
C LYS A 5 -10.21 8.76 -12.39
N SER A 6 -8.92 9.01 -12.09
CA SER A 6 -8.15 10.02 -12.83
C SER A 6 -7.89 9.65 -14.29
N GLN A 7 -7.78 8.35 -14.59
CA GLN A 7 -7.51 7.82 -15.92
C GLN A 7 -8.78 7.39 -16.66
N ASN A 8 -9.93 7.32 -15.97
CA ASN A 8 -11.18 6.75 -16.48
C ASN A 8 -10.99 5.34 -17.07
N LYS A 9 -10.14 4.53 -16.42
CA LYS A 9 -9.76 3.18 -16.85
C LYS A 9 -9.52 2.30 -15.62
N SER A 10 -9.75 1.00 -15.79
CA SER A 10 -9.37 0.03 -14.75
C SER A 10 -7.84 -0.09 -14.62
N ILE A 11 -7.36 -0.53 -13.45
CA ILE A 11 -5.93 -0.83 -13.25
C ILE A 11 -5.45 -1.87 -14.28
N ASN A 12 -6.26 -2.89 -14.56
CA ASN A 12 -5.94 -3.92 -15.55
C ASN A 12 -5.75 -3.33 -16.97
N ASP A 13 -6.62 -2.40 -17.39
CA ASP A 13 -6.49 -1.73 -18.69
C ASP A 13 -5.23 -0.87 -18.73
N ILE A 14 -4.95 -0.12 -17.67
CA ILE A 14 -3.72 0.70 -17.57
C ILE A 14 -2.47 -0.18 -17.71
N PHE A 15 -2.41 -1.32 -17.01
CA PHE A 15 -1.29 -2.25 -17.14
C PHE A 15 -1.18 -2.86 -18.53
N THR A 16 -2.29 -3.22 -19.16
CA THR A 16 -2.33 -3.84 -20.49
C THR A 16 -1.91 -2.87 -21.57
N GLU A 17 -2.38 -1.63 -21.52
CA GLU A 17 -2.14 -0.63 -22.56
C GLU A 17 -0.80 0.09 -22.38
N ASN A 18 -0.38 0.36 -21.15
CA ASN A 18 0.73 1.26 -20.86
C ASN A 18 1.87 0.62 -20.07
N GLY A 19 1.64 -0.55 -19.50
CA GLY A 19 2.63 -1.29 -18.71
C GLY A 19 2.77 -0.85 -17.26
N GLU A 20 3.58 -1.61 -16.49
CA GLU A 20 3.78 -1.39 -15.06
C GLU A 20 4.46 -0.04 -14.77
N GLU A 21 5.45 0.36 -15.56
CA GLU A 21 6.20 1.60 -15.33
C GLU A 21 5.30 2.83 -15.38
N TYR A 22 4.38 2.87 -16.33
CA TYR A 22 3.39 3.94 -16.43
C TYR A 22 2.49 3.98 -15.19
N PHE A 23 1.99 2.83 -14.75
CA PHE A 23 1.19 2.76 -13.54
C PHE A 23 1.95 3.25 -12.31
N ARG A 24 3.24 2.87 -12.14
CA ARG A 24 4.08 3.33 -11.03
C ARG A 24 4.29 4.85 -11.04
N ARG A 25 4.39 5.45 -12.21
CA ARG A 25 4.44 6.91 -12.32
C ARG A 25 3.15 7.56 -11.83
N LEU A 26 2.00 7.05 -12.27
CA LEU A 26 0.69 7.54 -11.80
C LEU A 26 0.52 7.38 -10.28
N GLU A 27 0.99 6.24 -9.74
CA GLU A 27 0.97 5.97 -8.30
C GLU A 27 1.79 7.03 -7.53
N THR A 28 2.99 7.35 -8.02
CA THR A 28 3.86 8.39 -7.42
C THR A 28 3.25 9.79 -7.53
N GLU A 29 2.72 10.16 -8.69
CA GLU A 29 2.09 11.46 -8.93
C GLU A 29 0.87 11.66 -8.01
N LYS A 30 0.03 10.63 -7.90
CA LYS A 30 -1.17 10.69 -7.08
C LYS A 30 -0.84 10.75 -5.58
N LEU A 31 0.14 9.97 -5.12
CA LEU A 31 0.59 10.03 -3.73
C LEU A 31 1.16 11.42 -3.40
N LYS A 32 2.00 11.97 -4.28
CA LYS A 32 2.55 13.32 -4.11
C LYS A 32 1.45 14.37 -4.05
N GLU A 33 0.42 14.27 -4.91
CA GLU A 33 -0.74 15.16 -4.90
C GLU A 33 -1.40 15.17 -3.51
N PHE A 34 -1.75 14.00 -2.98
CA PHE A 34 -2.38 13.89 -1.66
C PHE A 34 -1.49 14.38 -0.52
N CYS A 35 -0.19 14.08 -0.57
CA CYS A 35 0.74 14.52 0.47
C CYS A 35 1.09 16.01 0.40
N SER A 36 0.91 16.68 -0.76
CA SER A 36 1.30 18.08 -0.95
C SER A 36 0.23 19.10 -0.58
N VAL A 37 -1.02 18.69 -0.42
CA VAL A 37 -2.11 19.59 -0.08
C VAL A 37 -2.16 19.78 1.43
N PRO A 38 -2.11 21.04 1.96
CA PRO A 38 -2.34 21.31 3.37
C PRO A 38 -3.70 20.75 3.78
N GLN A 39 -3.70 19.75 4.64
CA GLN A 39 -4.91 19.11 5.10
C GLN A 39 -5.43 19.82 6.34
N ASN A 40 -6.65 20.34 6.28
CA ASN A 40 -7.36 20.82 7.47
C ASN A 40 -7.92 19.66 8.30
N LYS A 41 -7.72 18.42 7.84
CA LYS A 41 -8.18 17.18 8.47
C LYS A 41 -7.17 16.07 8.22
N ASP A 42 -7.07 15.17 9.16
CA ASP A 42 -6.32 13.93 8.98
C ASP A 42 -6.90 13.10 7.84
N ILE A 43 -6.04 12.57 7.01
CA ILE A 43 -6.42 11.68 5.91
C ILE A 43 -5.77 10.31 6.07
N ILE A 44 -6.46 9.28 5.62
CA ILE A 44 -5.93 7.92 5.53
C ILE A 44 -5.76 7.57 4.06
N ILE A 45 -4.53 7.23 3.67
CA ILE A 45 -4.20 6.81 2.31
C ILE A 45 -3.94 5.31 2.31
N SER A 46 -4.81 4.54 1.66
CA SER A 46 -4.57 3.12 1.40
C SER A 46 -3.81 2.98 0.08
N THR A 47 -2.59 2.49 0.15
CA THR A 47 -1.71 2.36 -1.02
C THR A 47 -1.71 0.94 -1.58
N GLY A 48 -1.37 0.79 -2.87
CA GLY A 48 -1.02 -0.51 -3.42
C GLY A 48 0.33 -1.00 -2.90
N GLY A 49 0.53 -2.33 -2.83
CA GLY A 49 1.77 -2.93 -2.33
C GLY A 49 3.03 -2.66 -3.16
N GLY A 50 2.91 -2.05 -4.33
CA GLY A 50 4.05 -1.66 -5.15
C GLY A 50 4.64 -0.29 -4.81
N VAL A 51 3.99 0.48 -3.95
CA VAL A 51 4.40 1.85 -3.60
C VAL A 51 5.82 1.91 -3.02
N VAL A 52 6.25 0.88 -2.28
CA VAL A 52 7.57 0.78 -1.65
C VAL A 52 8.73 0.56 -2.63
N LYS A 53 8.44 0.18 -3.89
CA LYS A 53 9.47 -0.02 -4.92
C LYS A 53 10.16 1.28 -5.35
N ASN A 54 9.53 2.41 -5.09
CA ASN A 54 10.09 3.72 -5.41
C ASN A 54 10.23 4.54 -4.11
N ASN A 55 11.49 4.75 -3.69
CA ASN A 55 11.81 5.46 -2.45
C ASN A 55 11.21 6.88 -2.39
N ILE A 56 11.04 7.54 -3.53
CA ILE A 56 10.42 8.87 -3.59
C ILE A 56 8.98 8.88 -3.03
N ASN A 57 8.28 7.73 -3.09
CA ASN A 57 6.95 7.61 -2.51
C ASN A 57 7.00 7.66 -0.99
N ILE A 58 8.02 7.02 -0.40
CA ILE A 58 8.22 7.01 1.05
C ILE A 58 8.65 8.40 1.54
N GLU A 59 9.55 9.03 0.82
CA GLU A 59 9.98 10.41 1.08
C GLU A 59 8.79 11.39 1.00
N ASN A 60 7.98 11.32 -0.05
CA ASN A 60 6.79 12.15 -0.21
C ASN A 60 5.77 11.92 0.93
N ALA A 61 5.55 10.66 1.33
CA ALA A 61 4.64 10.34 2.42
C ALA A 61 5.12 10.92 3.76
N LYS A 62 6.42 10.87 4.04
CA LYS A 62 7.00 11.36 5.31
C LYS A 62 7.24 12.88 5.33
N PHE A 63 7.44 13.51 4.19
CA PHE A 63 7.83 14.92 4.07
C PHE A 63 6.88 15.91 4.78
N LEU A 64 5.58 15.63 4.77
CA LEU A 64 4.57 16.46 5.44
C LEU A 64 4.04 15.86 6.75
N GLY A 65 4.85 15.04 7.42
CA GLY A 65 4.49 14.43 8.68
C GLY A 65 3.57 13.22 8.55
N GLY A 66 3.54 12.60 7.37
CA GLY A 66 2.81 11.35 7.17
C GLY A 66 3.41 10.22 7.99
N TYR A 67 2.54 9.36 8.52
CA TYR A 67 2.88 8.23 9.36
C TYR A 67 2.53 6.93 8.63
N ILE A 68 3.52 6.07 8.43
CA ILE A 68 3.38 4.86 7.62
C ILE A 68 3.13 3.66 8.53
N ILE A 69 1.97 3.02 8.36
CA ILE A 69 1.63 1.78 9.05
C ILE A 69 1.72 0.62 8.04
N PHE A 70 2.59 -0.34 8.33
CA PHE A 70 2.63 -1.60 7.61
C PHE A 70 1.72 -2.63 8.29
N ILE A 71 0.73 -3.11 7.55
CA ILE A 71 -0.13 -4.20 7.98
C ILE A 71 0.49 -5.50 7.48
N ASP A 72 1.29 -6.13 8.35
CA ASP A 72 2.04 -7.34 8.04
C ASP A 72 1.15 -8.58 8.17
N ARG A 73 0.67 -9.08 7.02
CA ARG A 73 -0.05 -10.35 6.95
C ARG A 73 0.94 -11.47 6.60
N PRO A 74 1.10 -12.49 7.46
CA PRO A 74 2.00 -13.60 7.18
C PRO A 74 1.68 -14.30 5.86
N LEU A 75 2.71 -14.74 5.15
CA LEU A 75 2.61 -15.27 3.78
C LEU A 75 1.60 -16.43 3.65
N ASN A 76 1.55 -17.34 4.64
CA ASN A 76 0.58 -18.44 4.64
C ASN A 76 -0.87 -17.95 4.59
N PHE A 77 -1.22 -16.91 5.37
CA PHE A 77 -2.56 -16.31 5.33
C PHE A 77 -2.82 -15.57 4.02
N ILE A 78 -1.80 -14.90 3.46
CA ILE A 78 -1.95 -14.26 2.15
C ILE A 78 -2.26 -15.30 1.07
N MET A 79 -1.58 -16.46 1.12
CA MET A 79 -1.78 -17.55 0.15
C MET A 79 -3.19 -18.17 0.26
N GLU A 80 -3.76 -18.20 1.46
CA GLU A 80 -5.13 -18.69 1.69
C GLU A 80 -6.19 -17.70 1.16
N ASP A 81 -5.91 -16.39 1.24
CA ASP A 81 -6.89 -15.34 0.92
C ASP A 81 -6.87 -14.91 -0.56
N VAL A 82 -5.81 -15.23 -1.30
CA VAL A 82 -5.61 -14.65 -2.64
C VAL A 82 -6.50 -15.31 -3.68
N ASP A 83 -7.52 -14.58 -4.11
CA ASP A 83 -8.09 -14.75 -5.44
C ASP A 83 -7.19 -14.01 -6.45
N THR A 84 -6.59 -14.78 -7.36
CA THR A 84 -5.63 -14.25 -8.36
C THR A 84 -6.30 -13.55 -9.54
N SER A 85 -7.64 -13.62 -9.66
CA SER A 85 -8.40 -13.11 -10.81
C SER A 85 -8.27 -11.60 -11.02
N ASP A 86 -8.24 -10.83 -9.93
CA ASP A 86 -8.22 -9.37 -9.97
C ASP A 86 -6.83 -8.73 -9.78
N ARG A 87 -5.77 -9.54 -9.77
CA ARG A 87 -4.39 -9.05 -9.55
C ARG A 87 -3.47 -9.37 -10.74
N PRO A 88 -3.19 -8.41 -11.63
CA PRO A 88 -2.40 -8.63 -12.84
C PRO A 88 -1.04 -9.30 -12.62
N LEU A 89 -0.35 -8.95 -11.53
CA LEU A 89 0.98 -9.48 -11.21
C LEU A 89 0.97 -10.87 -10.58
N LEU A 90 -0.20 -11.42 -10.22
CA LEU A 90 -0.35 -12.75 -9.63
C LEU A 90 -0.95 -13.79 -10.58
N LYS A 91 -1.10 -13.45 -11.85
CA LYS A 91 -1.60 -14.39 -12.89
C LYS A 91 -0.77 -15.67 -12.99
N ASP A 92 0.51 -15.60 -12.61
CA ASP A 92 1.45 -16.72 -12.63
C ASP A 92 1.42 -17.59 -11.35
N GLY A 93 0.45 -17.36 -10.45
CA GLY A 93 0.16 -18.20 -9.31
C GLY A 93 1.02 -17.97 -8.06
N ALA A 94 1.10 -19.01 -7.20
CA ALA A 94 1.72 -18.95 -5.88
C ALA A 94 3.22 -18.58 -5.91
N ASP A 95 3.98 -19.07 -6.89
CA ASP A 95 5.42 -18.78 -6.99
C ASP A 95 5.69 -17.29 -7.20
N LYS A 96 4.84 -16.62 -7.98
CA LYS A 96 4.92 -15.19 -8.17
C LYS A 96 4.61 -14.42 -6.89
N LEU A 97 3.63 -14.88 -6.13
CA LEU A 97 3.29 -14.29 -4.84
C LEU A 97 4.45 -14.39 -3.84
N ILE A 98 5.05 -15.56 -3.72
CA ILE A 98 6.22 -15.82 -2.85
C ILE A 98 7.38 -14.90 -3.26
N SER A 99 7.66 -14.81 -4.56
CA SER A 99 8.72 -13.96 -5.10
C SER A 99 8.48 -12.48 -4.76
N LEU A 100 7.26 -11.97 -4.99
CA LEU A 100 6.89 -10.60 -4.68
C LEU A 100 6.93 -10.30 -3.17
N TYR A 101 6.53 -11.26 -2.34
CA TYR A 101 6.62 -11.13 -0.88
C TYR A 101 8.08 -11.01 -0.46
N SER A 102 8.95 -11.91 -0.92
CA SER A 102 10.38 -11.91 -0.58
C SER A 102 11.11 -10.65 -1.07
N GLU A 103 10.77 -10.16 -2.28
CA GLU A 103 11.33 -8.93 -2.86
C GLU A 103 10.99 -7.69 -2.03
N ARG A 104 9.77 -7.64 -1.43
CA ARG A 104 9.22 -6.40 -0.87
C ARG A 104 9.15 -6.35 0.64
N TYR A 105 9.26 -7.47 1.31
CA TYR A 105 9.04 -7.56 2.75
C TYR A 105 9.93 -6.60 3.55
N GLU A 106 11.23 -6.60 3.26
CA GLU A 106 12.16 -5.68 3.92
C GLU A 106 11.89 -4.21 3.56
N LEU A 107 11.48 -3.93 2.29
CA LEU A 107 11.10 -2.58 1.89
C LEU A 107 9.89 -2.06 2.68
N TYR A 108 8.91 -2.90 2.97
CA TYR A 108 7.77 -2.51 3.82
C TYR A 108 8.20 -2.23 5.24
N ARG A 109 9.05 -3.10 5.80
CA ARG A 109 9.55 -2.94 7.17
C ARG A 109 10.37 -1.66 7.33
N ASP A 110 11.26 -1.39 6.37
CA ASP A 110 12.14 -0.21 6.40
C ASP A 110 11.37 1.10 6.21
N ALA A 111 10.28 1.07 5.42
CA ALA A 111 9.43 2.23 5.20
C ALA A 111 8.53 2.55 6.41
N ALA A 112 8.13 1.54 7.19
CA ALA A 112 7.12 1.66 8.23
C ALA A 112 7.60 2.41 9.47
N ASP A 113 6.73 3.27 10.00
CA ASP A 113 6.89 3.88 11.32
C ASP A 113 6.25 2.99 12.41
N TYR A 114 5.29 2.15 12.02
CA TYR A 114 4.68 1.14 12.87
C TYR A 114 4.29 -0.10 12.08
N ILE A 115 4.44 -1.28 12.69
CA ILE A 115 4.12 -2.58 12.07
C ILE A 115 3.06 -3.27 12.91
N ILE A 116 1.96 -3.68 12.26
CA ILE A 116 0.87 -4.45 12.88
C ILE A 116 0.82 -5.81 12.24
N THR A 117 0.95 -6.87 13.04
CA THR A 117 0.81 -8.24 12.56
C THR A 117 -0.67 -8.58 12.34
N ASN A 118 -1.03 -8.85 11.10
CA ASN A 118 -2.41 -9.19 10.70
C ASN A 118 -2.60 -10.72 10.64
N ASN A 119 -2.56 -11.38 11.81
CA ASN A 119 -2.82 -12.81 11.98
C ASN A 119 -4.05 -13.11 12.86
N MET A 120 -4.83 -12.11 13.16
CA MET A 120 -6.03 -12.15 13.98
C MET A 120 -7.26 -11.66 13.19
N SER A 121 -8.41 -11.56 13.83
CA SER A 121 -9.62 -11.08 13.18
C SER A 121 -9.51 -9.63 12.72
N PHE A 122 -10.28 -9.25 11.69
CA PHE A 122 -10.34 -7.86 11.20
C PHE A 122 -10.65 -6.85 12.31
N ALA A 123 -11.57 -7.20 13.23
CA ALA A 123 -11.94 -6.32 14.33
C ALA A 123 -10.80 -6.07 15.31
N GLU A 124 -9.97 -7.07 15.57
CA GLU A 124 -8.82 -6.97 16.47
C GLU A 124 -7.73 -6.11 15.82
N VAL A 125 -7.39 -6.35 14.55
CA VAL A 125 -6.43 -5.52 13.80
C VAL A 125 -6.89 -4.07 13.75
N LEU A 126 -8.17 -3.82 13.44
CA LEU A 126 -8.72 -2.47 13.39
C LEU A 126 -8.64 -1.77 14.76
N LYS A 127 -8.93 -2.49 15.84
CA LYS A 127 -8.81 -1.96 17.20
C LYS A 127 -7.37 -1.59 17.54
N GLU A 128 -6.41 -2.40 17.13
CA GLU A 128 -4.98 -2.12 17.34
C GLU A 128 -4.55 -0.86 16.59
N ILE A 129 -4.93 -0.73 15.30
CA ILE A 129 -4.69 0.48 14.50
C ILE A 129 -5.26 1.73 15.19
N ILE A 130 -6.54 1.68 15.58
CA ILE A 130 -7.21 2.82 16.23
C ILE A 130 -6.51 3.19 17.53
N ASN A 131 -6.17 2.21 18.37
CA ASN A 131 -5.48 2.47 19.63
C ASN A 131 -4.11 3.11 19.39
N HIS A 132 -3.36 2.62 18.40
CA HIS A 132 -2.05 3.19 18.07
C HIS A 132 -2.18 4.64 17.57
N ILE A 133 -3.11 4.93 16.65
CA ILE A 133 -3.35 6.29 16.15
C ILE A 133 -3.71 7.26 17.28
N LYS A 134 -4.54 6.84 18.25
CA LYS A 134 -4.86 7.68 19.41
C LYS A 134 -3.61 8.08 20.20
N THR A 135 -2.64 7.18 20.36
CA THR A 135 -1.39 7.51 21.07
C THR A 135 -0.53 8.53 20.32
N LEU A 136 -0.72 8.72 19.01
CA LEU A 136 -0.04 9.74 18.22
C LEU A 136 -0.69 11.12 18.40
N SER A 137 -2.01 11.15 18.58
CA SER A 137 -2.78 12.40 18.75
C SER A 137 -2.61 13.01 20.15
N ASP A 138 -2.17 12.21 21.13
CA ASP A 138 -1.96 12.63 22.53
C ASP A 138 -0.54 13.21 22.78
N LYS A 139 0.28 13.32 21.74
CA LYS A 139 1.64 13.90 21.78
C LYS A 139 1.69 15.27 21.09
#